data_7c8eef7b72f49e08e40c3fc665e34717
#
_entry.id   7c8eef7b72f49e08e40c3fc665e34717
#
_cell.length_a   1.000
_cell.length_b   1.000
_cell.length_c   1.000
_cell.angle_alpha   90.00
_cell.angle_beta   90.00
_cell.angle_gamma   90.00
#
_symmetry.space_group_name_H-M   'P 1'
#
loop_
_entity.id
_entity.type
_entity.pdbx_description
1 polymer ?
#
loop_
_entity_poly.entity_id
_entity_poly.type
_entity_poly.pdbx_seq_one_letter_code
_entity_poly.pdbx_strand_id
1 'polypeptide(L)'
;DVTSYDYDAPISESGKITPKYEKLRETLAKYMDGKKQAKVPDDIPTISVPAFEFTEVAPLFANLPEPKSDDTIRTMEEYDQGFGSILYRTTLPKIDRSATLTVTEAHDYAQIFIDGKYIGKLDRRNGEKQLDIPACAEGAQLDILVEAMGRINFGRAIKDFKGITEKVELKNGGRTTELKGWKVYNLEDRYEGYKGLKFEPLKSVKDAQGQRVPGCYRATFHVEKPGDTFLNFETWGKGLVYVNGYGIGRIWEIGPQPVSYTHLRAH
;
A
#
# COMPACT_ATOMS: atom_id res chain seq x y z
N ASP A 1 -6.70 -3.23 -4.87
CA ASP A 1 -7.31 -2.98 -6.17
C ASP A 1 -8.64 -2.29 -5.99
N VAL A 2 -8.81 -1.15 -6.64
CA VAL A 2 -10.11 -0.50 -6.73
C VAL A 2 -10.80 -1.09 -7.94
N THR A 3 -11.89 -1.79 -7.71
CA THR A 3 -12.74 -2.31 -8.78
C THR A 3 -13.99 -1.47 -8.85
N SER A 4 -14.33 -1.03 -10.04
CA SER A 4 -15.59 -0.36 -10.33
C SER A 4 -16.48 -1.28 -11.14
N TYR A 5 -17.76 -1.30 -10.79
CA TYR A 5 -18.82 -1.92 -11.58
C TYR A 5 -19.73 -0.88 -12.24
N ASP A 6 -19.18 0.32 -12.47
CA ASP A 6 -19.87 1.43 -13.12
C ASP A 6 -19.96 1.26 -14.64
N TYR A 7 -20.35 0.04 -15.07
CA TYR A 7 -20.62 -0.26 -16.47
C TYR A 7 -21.95 0.34 -16.90
N ASP A 8 -21.93 1.60 -17.35
CA ASP A 8 -23.16 2.31 -17.73
C ASP A 8 -24.19 2.32 -16.58
N ALA A 9 -23.74 2.55 -15.36
CA ALA A 9 -24.58 2.60 -14.18
C ALA A 9 -25.51 3.84 -14.22
N PRO A 10 -26.70 3.75 -13.60
CA PRO A 10 -27.61 4.91 -13.50
C PRO A 10 -27.06 6.03 -12.61
N ILE A 11 -26.20 5.70 -11.65
CA ILE A 11 -25.49 6.64 -10.78
C ILE A 11 -24.01 6.37 -10.94
N SER A 12 -23.20 7.39 -11.26
CA SER A 12 -21.76 7.27 -11.40
C SER A 12 -21.07 7.06 -10.04
N GLU A 13 -19.80 6.66 -10.06
CA GLU A 13 -18.98 6.54 -8.84
C GLU A 13 -18.91 7.83 -8.02
N SER A 14 -18.99 8.98 -8.67
CA SER A 14 -19.06 10.29 -8.00
C SER A 14 -20.44 10.66 -7.47
N GLY A 15 -21.41 9.75 -7.53
CA GLY A 15 -22.76 9.99 -7.07
C GLY A 15 -23.63 10.83 -8.01
N LYS A 16 -23.13 11.17 -9.21
CA LYS A 16 -23.89 11.94 -10.21
C LYS A 16 -24.87 11.04 -10.96
N ILE A 17 -26.06 11.55 -11.19
CA ILE A 17 -27.05 10.84 -12.01
C ILE A 17 -26.64 10.88 -13.49
N THR A 18 -27.01 9.83 -14.22
CA THR A 18 -26.76 9.67 -15.65
C THR A 18 -28.07 9.75 -16.44
N PRO A 19 -28.05 9.90 -17.78
CA PRO A 19 -29.26 9.81 -18.59
C PRO A 19 -30.03 8.50 -18.39
N LYS A 20 -29.34 7.41 -18.06
CA LYS A 20 -29.97 6.13 -17.73
C LYS A 20 -30.79 6.21 -16.44
N TYR A 21 -30.32 6.94 -15.42
CA TYR A 21 -31.10 7.19 -14.20
C TYR A 21 -32.42 7.86 -14.51
N GLU A 22 -32.40 8.92 -15.31
CA GLU A 22 -33.61 9.66 -15.68
C GLU A 22 -34.61 8.75 -16.41
N LYS A 23 -34.11 7.94 -17.33
CA LYS A 23 -34.95 6.99 -18.08
C LYS A 23 -35.59 5.93 -17.20
N LEU A 24 -34.82 5.40 -16.26
CA LEU A 24 -35.34 4.46 -15.26
C LEU A 24 -36.38 5.13 -14.36
N ARG A 25 -36.14 6.36 -13.92
CA ARG A 25 -37.04 7.15 -13.10
C ARG A 25 -38.39 7.42 -13.80
N GLU A 26 -38.36 7.82 -15.08
CA GLU A 26 -39.57 8.00 -15.89
C GLU A 26 -40.36 6.67 -16.02
N THR A 27 -39.65 5.58 -16.22
CA THR A 27 -40.27 4.25 -16.37
C THR A 27 -40.93 3.81 -15.05
N LEU A 28 -40.23 3.92 -13.93
CA LEU A 28 -40.72 3.54 -12.61
C LEU A 28 -41.92 4.39 -12.17
N ALA A 29 -41.99 5.67 -12.56
CA ALA A 29 -43.11 6.54 -12.27
C ALA A 29 -44.48 5.96 -12.65
N LYS A 30 -44.53 5.20 -13.76
CA LYS A 30 -45.73 4.54 -14.27
C LYS A 30 -46.27 3.43 -13.36
N TYR A 31 -45.44 2.90 -12.47
CA TYR A 31 -45.74 1.77 -11.59
C TYR A 31 -45.84 2.17 -10.11
N MET A 32 -45.82 3.47 -9.81
CA MET A 32 -45.79 3.95 -8.43
C MET A 32 -47.17 4.22 -7.81
N ASP A 33 -48.26 3.88 -8.51
CA ASP A 33 -49.65 4.02 -8.03
C ASP A 33 -49.97 5.39 -7.37
N GLY A 34 -49.52 6.47 -8.02
CA GLY A 34 -49.71 7.85 -7.53
C GLY A 34 -48.77 8.31 -6.40
N LYS A 35 -47.85 7.46 -5.96
CA LYS A 35 -46.81 7.85 -4.99
C LYS A 35 -45.81 8.82 -5.64
N LYS A 36 -45.45 9.88 -4.90
CA LYS A 36 -44.38 10.80 -5.35
C LYS A 36 -42.99 10.13 -5.29
N GLN A 37 -42.25 10.28 -6.36
CA GLN A 37 -40.81 9.95 -6.33
C GLN A 37 -40.05 10.93 -5.42
N ALA A 38 -39.03 10.46 -4.72
CA ALA A 38 -38.15 11.32 -3.94
C ALA A 38 -37.46 12.36 -4.85
N LYS A 39 -37.20 13.55 -4.30
CA LYS A 39 -36.38 14.56 -5.01
C LYS A 39 -34.96 14.00 -5.20
N VAL A 40 -34.40 14.20 -6.40
CA VAL A 40 -32.96 13.94 -6.63
C VAL A 40 -32.20 15.00 -5.85
N PRO A 41 -31.20 14.63 -5.04
CA PRO A 41 -30.32 15.59 -4.39
C PRO A 41 -29.60 16.47 -5.41
N ASP A 42 -29.29 17.69 -5.02
CA ASP A 42 -28.45 18.56 -5.84
C ASP A 42 -27.03 18.00 -5.91
N ASP A 43 -26.34 18.18 -7.03
CA ASP A 43 -24.97 17.74 -7.21
C ASP A 43 -24.02 18.44 -6.22
N ILE A 44 -23.08 17.67 -5.67
CA ILE A 44 -21.98 18.24 -4.88
C ILE A 44 -21.04 18.97 -5.84
N PRO A 45 -20.68 20.23 -5.57
CA PRO A 45 -19.78 20.98 -6.43
C PRO A 45 -18.38 20.35 -6.44
N THR A 46 -17.74 20.33 -7.60
CA THR A 46 -16.33 19.96 -7.69
C THR A 46 -15.46 21.17 -7.36
N ILE A 47 -14.48 20.98 -6.49
CA ILE A 47 -13.54 22.03 -6.07
C ILE A 47 -12.12 21.71 -6.51
N SER A 48 -11.32 22.76 -6.64
CA SER A 48 -9.88 22.64 -6.88
C SER A 48 -9.13 23.04 -5.62
N VAL A 49 -8.26 22.15 -5.16
CA VAL A 49 -7.33 22.43 -4.06
C VAL A 49 -5.94 22.62 -4.66
N PRO A 50 -5.24 23.74 -4.37
CA PRO A 50 -3.88 23.94 -4.86
C PRO A 50 -2.94 22.81 -4.41
N ALA A 51 -1.89 22.56 -5.16
CA ALA A 51 -0.84 21.64 -4.76
C ALA A 51 -0.24 22.06 -3.41
N PHE A 52 -0.02 21.11 -2.53
CA PHE A 52 0.57 21.33 -1.21
C PHE A 52 1.69 20.32 -0.97
N GLU A 53 2.58 20.66 -0.04
CA GLU A 53 3.69 19.81 0.33
C GLU A 53 3.38 19.02 1.61
N PHE A 54 3.87 17.79 1.69
CA PHE A 54 3.95 17.09 2.97
C PHE A 54 5.03 17.73 3.84
N THR A 55 4.74 17.90 5.10
CA THR A 55 5.61 18.62 6.05
C THR A 55 6.29 17.70 7.06
N GLU A 56 5.71 16.53 7.29
CA GLU A 56 6.15 15.58 8.31
C GLU A 56 6.20 14.17 7.75
N VAL A 57 7.07 13.35 8.33
CA VAL A 57 7.20 11.93 8.05
C VAL A 57 7.46 11.14 9.32
N ALA A 58 6.86 9.97 9.42
CA ALA A 58 7.23 8.93 10.38
C ALA A 58 7.96 7.83 9.62
N PRO A 59 9.30 7.77 9.64
CA PRO A 59 10.07 6.75 8.93
C PRO A 59 9.73 5.35 9.42
N LEU A 60 9.58 4.39 8.51
CA LEU A 60 9.17 3.03 8.82
C LEU A 60 10.08 2.37 9.86
N PHE A 61 11.39 2.37 9.61
CA PHE A 61 12.35 1.64 10.44
C PHE A 61 12.52 2.24 11.86
N ALA A 62 12.14 3.51 12.05
CA ALA A 62 12.13 4.16 13.36
C ALA A 62 10.80 3.97 14.11
N ASN A 63 9.79 3.39 13.46
CA ASN A 63 8.43 3.24 13.98
C ASN A 63 7.93 1.78 13.91
N LEU A 64 8.82 0.81 13.92
CA LEU A 64 8.44 -0.60 13.90
C LEU A 64 7.77 -0.99 15.23
N PRO A 65 6.71 -1.81 15.21
CA PRO A 65 6.13 -2.39 16.42
C PRO A 65 7.05 -3.44 17.05
N GLU A 66 6.64 -4.05 18.16
CA GLU A 66 7.37 -5.17 18.74
C GLU A 66 7.40 -6.37 17.77
N PRO A 67 8.57 -6.97 17.55
CA PRO A 67 8.70 -8.11 16.64
C PRO A 67 8.23 -9.42 17.27
N LYS A 68 7.73 -10.29 16.40
CA LYS A 68 7.67 -11.72 16.67
C LYS A 68 9.00 -12.36 16.23
N SER A 69 9.53 -13.34 16.98
CA SER A 69 10.78 -14.03 16.63
C SER A 69 10.48 -15.45 16.17
N ASP A 70 11.10 -15.85 15.07
CA ASP A 70 10.99 -17.20 14.53
C ASP A 70 12.31 -17.63 13.86
N ASP A 71 12.63 -18.91 13.92
CA ASP A 71 13.82 -19.43 13.25
C ASP A 71 13.63 -19.56 11.73
N THR A 72 12.40 -19.83 11.31
CA THR A 72 12.02 -20.01 9.90
C THR A 72 10.94 -19.03 9.48
N ILE A 73 10.87 -18.79 8.18
CA ILE A 73 9.81 -17.97 7.56
C ILE A 73 8.46 -18.68 7.71
N ARG A 74 7.43 -17.91 8.02
CA ARG A 74 6.03 -18.31 7.95
C ARG A 74 5.20 -17.28 7.19
N THR A 75 4.00 -17.66 6.80
CA THR A 75 3.07 -16.79 6.08
C THR A 75 2.56 -15.67 6.98
N MET A 76 2.04 -14.62 6.39
CA MET A 76 1.43 -13.49 7.10
C MET A 76 0.28 -13.96 8.02
N GLU A 77 -0.51 -14.94 7.58
CA GLU A 77 -1.63 -15.49 8.31
C GLU A 77 -1.19 -16.25 9.60
N GLU A 78 -0.03 -16.91 9.55
CA GLU A 78 0.55 -17.59 10.73
C GLU A 78 1.08 -16.60 11.76
N TYR A 79 1.24 -15.33 11.39
CA TYR A 79 1.52 -14.22 12.30
C TYR A 79 0.28 -13.41 12.68
N ASP A 80 -0.93 -13.96 12.48
CA ASP A 80 -2.22 -13.35 12.80
C ASP A 80 -2.50 -12.04 12.02
N GLN A 81 -1.98 -11.94 10.81
CA GLN A 81 -2.19 -10.76 9.96
C GLN A 81 -2.84 -11.16 8.64
N GLY A 82 -4.00 -10.58 8.33
CA GLY A 82 -4.78 -10.92 7.14
C GLY A 82 -4.60 -9.97 5.95
N PHE A 83 -4.04 -8.77 6.16
CA PHE A 83 -3.86 -7.73 5.13
C PHE A 83 -2.76 -6.76 5.55
N GLY A 84 -2.41 -5.84 4.65
CA GLY A 84 -1.39 -4.84 4.90
C GLY A 84 0.00 -5.30 4.50
N SER A 85 1.00 -4.77 5.17
CA SER A 85 2.40 -5.08 4.94
C SER A 85 3.01 -5.84 6.11
N ILE A 86 3.98 -6.68 5.85
CA ILE A 86 4.74 -7.41 6.86
C ILE A 86 6.24 -7.26 6.57
N LEU A 87 7.02 -7.00 7.61
CA LEU A 87 8.46 -6.85 7.50
C LEU A 87 9.16 -8.07 8.13
N TYR A 88 9.98 -8.72 7.34
CA TYR A 88 10.87 -9.80 7.77
C TYR A 88 12.29 -9.28 7.87
N ARG A 89 12.91 -9.39 9.04
CA ARG A 89 14.27 -8.93 9.34
C ARG A 89 15.14 -10.06 9.78
N THR A 90 16.33 -10.17 9.20
CA THR A 90 17.41 -11.04 9.67
C THR A 90 18.77 -10.37 9.45
N THR A 91 19.86 -11.06 9.77
CA THR A 91 21.22 -10.61 9.51
C THR A 91 21.87 -11.40 8.39
N LEU A 92 22.74 -10.74 7.62
CA LEU A 92 23.49 -11.34 6.53
C LEU A 92 24.88 -11.77 7.00
N PRO A 93 25.44 -12.86 6.46
CA PRO A 93 26.85 -13.12 6.57
C PRO A 93 27.66 -12.09 5.76
N LYS A 94 28.97 -12.06 5.96
CA LYS A 94 29.84 -11.22 5.14
C LYS A 94 29.70 -11.56 3.66
N ILE A 95 29.53 -10.53 2.83
CA ILE A 95 29.50 -10.62 1.37
C ILE A 95 30.62 -9.75 0.83
N ASP A 96 31.62 -10.38 0.20
CA ASP A 96 32.83 -9.67 -0.25
C ASP A 96 32.63 -8.84 -1.52
N ARG A 97 31.74 -9.26 -2.42
CA ARG A 97 31.48 -8.56 -3.70
C ARG A 97 29.98 -8.39 -3.94
N SER A 98 29.33 -9.46 -4.32
CA SER A 98 27.86 -9.52 -4.51
C SER A 98 27.39 -10.94 -4.24
N ALA A 99 26.12 -11.05 -3.89
CA ALA A 99 25.44 -12.32 -3.69
C ALA A 99 24.05 -12.26 -4.31
N THR A 100 23.47 -13.41 -4.65
CA THR A 100 22.10 -13.47 -5.13
C THR A 100 21.18 -13.84 -3.96
N LEU A 101 20.23 -12.95 -3.65
CA LEU A 101 19.15 -13.20 -2.70
C LEU A 101 17.96 -13.77 -3.47
N THR A 102 17.48 -14.93 -3.05
CA THR A 102 16.29 -15.57 -3.60
C THR A 102 15.20 -15.61 -2.55
N VAL A 103 14.04 -15.02 -2.85
CA VAL A 103 12.80 -15.15 -2.08
C VAL A 103 11.87 -16.00 -2.92
N THR A 104 11.69 -17.25 -2.52
CA THR A 104 11.07 -18.24 -3.41
C THR A 104 9.62 -17.89 -3.76
N GLU A 105 8.83 -17.48 -2.79
CA GLU A 105 7.44 -17.06 -2.99
C GLU A 105 7.13 -15.84 -2.12
N ALA A 106 7.36 -14.63 -2.69
CA ALA A 106 6.94 -13.37 -2.10
C ALA A 106 5.53 -13.00 -2.60
N HIS A 107 4.57 -12.94 -1.72
CA HIS A 107 3.17 -12.63 -2.00
C HIS A 107 2.75 -11.31 -1.35
N ASP A 108 2.78 -10.15 -2.06
CA ASP A 108 2.86 -10.08 -3.54
C ASP A 108 3.98 -9.14 -4.02
N TYR A 109 4.31 -8.09 -3.27
CA TYR A 109 5.29 -7.08 -3.65
C TYR A 109 6.30 -6.89 -2.52
N ALA A 110 7.52 -7.34 -2.73
CA ALA A 110 8.59 -7.28 -1.74
C ALA A 110 9.59 -6.17 -2.08
N GLN A 111 9.92 -5.33 -1.10
CA GLN A 111 10.99 -4.35 -1.17
C GLN A 111 12.13 -4.81 -0.25
N ILE A 112 13.35 -4.76 -0.75
CA ILE A 112 14.55 -5.27 -0.10
C ILE A 112 15.41 -4.11 0.35
N PHE A 113 15.82 -4.14 1.62
CA PHE A 113 16.71 -3.13 2.21
C PHE A 113 17.88 -3.84 2.92
N ILE A 114 19.05 -3.21 2.88
CA ILE A 114 20.22 -3.60 3.67
C ILE A 114 20.67 -2.39 4.47
N ASP A 115 20.71 -2.52 5.81
CA ASP A 115 21.02 -1.42 6.73
C ASP A 115 20.17 -0.17 6.46
N GLY A 116 18.86 -0.39 6.17
CA GLY A 116 17.90 0.66 5.85
C GLY A 116 18.00 1.24 4.44
N LYS A 117 19.01 0.84 3.64
CA LYS A 117 19.18 1.30 2.27
C LYS A 117 18.40 0.42 1.31
N TYR A 118 17.58 1.02 0.45
CA TYR A 118 16.82 0.32 -0.59
C TYR A 118 17.77 -0.31 -1.62
N ILE A 119 17.56 -1.60 -1.88
CA ILE A 119 18.38 -2.39 -2.83
C ILE A 119 17.59 -2.69 -4.10
N GLY A 120 16.31 -3.05 -3.97
CA GLY A 120 15.46 -3.40 -5.09
C GLY A 120 14.13 -3.98 -4.64
N LYS A 121 13.39 -4.51 -5.59
CA LYS A 121 12.07 -5.10 -5.38
C LYS A 121 11.95 -6.46 -6.05
N LEU A 122 10.98 -7.24 -5.59
CA LEU A 122 10.49 -8.45 -6.24
C LEU A 122 8.98 -8.32 -6.42
N ASP A 123 8.53 -8.39 -7.65
CA ASP A 123 7.13 -8.23 -8.02
C ASP A 123 6.57 -9.57 -8.53
N ARG A 124 5.64 -10.15 -7.76
CA ARG A 124 5.01 -11.43 -8.09
C ARG A 124 4.37 -11.44 -9.47
N ARG A 125 3.82 -10.31 -9.92
CA ARG A 125 3.17 -10.20 -11.23
C ARG A 125 4.12 -10.46 -12.39
N ASN A 126 5.41 -10.16 -12.18
CA ASN A 126 6.47 -10.38 -13.16
C ASN A 126 7.19 -11.72 -12.95
N GLY A 127 6.81 -12.51 -11.95
CA GLY A 127 7.49 -13.74 -11.58
C GLY A 127 8.89 -13.50 -10.99
N GLU A 128 9.17 -12.31 -10.47
CA GLU A 128 10.46 -11.94 -9.87
C GLU A 128 10.65 -12.68 -8.55
N LYS A 129 11.73 -13.47 -8.43
CA LYS A 129 12.03 -14.27 -7.23
C LYS A 129 13.42 -14.03 -6.66
N GLN A 130 14.28 -13.34 -7.40
CA GLN A 130 15.67 -13.11 -6.99
C GLN A 130 16.18 -11.76 -7.44
N LEU A 131 17.15 -11.24 -6.70
CA LEU A 131 17.93 -10.06 -7.08
C LEU A 131 19.36 -10.17 -6.54
N ASP A 132 20.28 -9.46 -7.17
CA ASP A 132 21.63 -9.36 -6.66
C ASP A 132 21.73 -8.27 -5.59
N ILE A 133 22.38 -8.61 -4.49
CA ILE A 133 22.65 -7.70 -3.37
C ILE A 133 24.14 -7.38 -3.31
N PRO A 134 24.51 -6.16 -2.89
CA PRO A 134 25.88 -5.70 -2.87
C PRO A 134 26.69 -6.36 -1.75
N ALA A 135 28.01 -6.10 -1.76
CA ALA A 135 28.89 -6.41 -0.66
C ALA A 135 28.38 -5.76 0.65
N CYS A 136 28.49 -6.50 1.75
CA CYS A 136 28.15 -6.01 3.08
C CYS A 136 28.99 -6.66 4.17
N ALA A 137 29.07 -6.02 5.33
CA ALA A 137 29.74 -6.58 6.51
C ALA A 137 28.94 -7.76 7.08
N GLU A 138 29.62 -8.62 7.85
CA GLU A 138 28.94 -9.62 8.68
C GLU A 138 28.02 -8.93 9.69
N GLY A 139 26.81 -9.44 9.83
CA GLY A 139 25.78 -8.87 10.69
C GLY A 139 24.99 -7.72 10.08
N ALA A 140 25.22 -7.35 8.81
CA ALA A 140 24.40 -6.37 8.10
C ALA A 140 22.93 -6.77 8.15
N GLN A 141 22.05 -5.81 8.43
CA GLN A 141 20.62 -6.05 8.60
C GLN A 141 19.94 -6.17 7.23
N LEU A 142 19.32 -7.29 6.98
CA LEU A 142 18.43 -7.50 5.83
C LEU A 142 16.98 -7.27 6.26
N ASP A 143 16.30 -6.39 5.57
CA ASP A 143 14.86 -6.16 5.70
C ASP A 143 14.14 -6.49 4.39
N ILE A 144 13.11 -7.32 4.46
CA ILE A 144 12.22 -7.66 3.36
C ILE A 144 10.82 -7.19 3.74
N LEU A 145 10.39 -6.06 3.18
CA LEU A 145 9.06 -5.51 3.36
C LEU A 145 8.13 -6.07 2.29
N VAL A 146 7.17 -6.89 2.69
CA VAL A 146 6.21 -7.50 1.76
C VAL A 146 4.84 -6.87 1.94
N GLU A 147 4.33 -6.26 0.88
CA GLU A 147 2.95 -5.78 0.81
C GLU A 147 2.05 -6.85 0.23
N ALA A 148 1.03 -7.22 0.97
CA ALA A 148 -0.05 -8.07 0.49
C ALA A 148 -0.99 -7.27 -0.41
N MET A 149 -1.13 -7.71 -1.65
CA MET A 149 -2.15 -7.22 -2.57
C MET A 149 -3.49 -7.94 -2.35
N GLY A 150 -4.48 -7.67 -3.18
CA GLY A 150 -5.78 -8.33 -3.09
C GLY A 150 -5.66 -9.86 -3.11
N ARG A 151 -6.54 -10.53 -2.38
CA ARG A 151 -6.61 -12.00 -2.37
C ARG A 151 -7.45 -12.50 -3.52
N ILE A 152 -7.13 -13.70 -4.00
CA ILE A 152 -7.92 -14.39 -5.01
C ILE A 152 -9.28 -14.73 -4.42
N ASN A 153 -10.36 -14.25 -5.04
CA ASN A 153 -11.73 -14.43 -4.57
C ASN A 153 -12.50 -15.53 -5.34
N PHE A 154 -11.93 -16.05 -6.43
CA PHE A 154 -12.58 -17.03 -7.28
C PHE A 154 -11.58 -17.92 -8.00
N GLY A 155 -11.94 -19.20 -8.21
CA GLY A 155 -11.15 -20.18 -8.97
C GLY A 155 -10.36 -21.15 -8.10
N ARG A 156 -9.50 -21.96 -8.76
CA ARG A 156 -8.77 -23.05 -8.09
C ARG A 156 -7.70 -22.58 -7.13
N ALA A 157 -7.17 -21.37 -7.32
CA ALA A 157 -6.10 -20.79 -6.51
C ALA A 157 -6.64 -19.86 -5.39
N ILE A 158 -7.87 -20.08 -4.94
CA ILE A 158 -8.51 -19.24 -3.89
C ILE A 158 -7.74 -19.22 -2.56
N LYS A 159 -6.94 -20.25 -2.31
CA LYS A 159 -6.07 -20.32 -1.14
C LYS A 159 -4.75 -19.62 -1.45
N ASP A 160 -4.70 -18.31 -1.20
CA ASP A 160 -3.59 -17.43 -1.53
C ASP A 160 -3.01 -16.81 -0.24
N PHE A 161 -2.11 -17.53 0.41
CA PHE A 161 -1.39 -17.07 1.58
C PHE A 161 -0.46 -15.89 1.23
N LYS A 162 -0.26 -14.97 2.17
CA LYS A 162 0.48 -13.73 1.99
C LYS A 162 1.79 -13.68 2.79
N GLY A 163 2.60 -12.67 2.49
CA GLY A 163 3.95 -12.58 3.04
C GLY A 163 4.95 -13.42 2.25
N ILE A 164 5.95 -13.96 2.91
CA ILE A 164 6.87 -14.95 2.31
C ILE A 164 6.35 -16.33 2.67
N THR A 165 5.94 -17.11 1.67
CA THR A 165 5.23 -18.37 1.90
C THR A 165 6.10 -19.62 1.85
N GLU A 166 7.37 -19.46 1.42
CA GLU A 166 8.34 -20.57 1.40
C GLU A 166 9.61 -20.16 2.14
N LYS A 167 10.70 -19.89 1.43
CA LYS A 167 12.02 -19.66 2.02
C LYS A 167 12.76 -18.49 1.41
N VAL A 168 13.77 -18.03 2.13
CA VAL A 168 14.74 -17.04 1.64
C VAL A 168 16.13 -17.67 1.65
N GLU A 169 16.79 -17.63 0.51
CA GLU A 169 18.12 -18.20 0.31
C GLU A 169 19.12 -17.15 -0.17
N LEU A 170 20.35 -17.28 0.30
CA LEU A 170 21.46 -16.47 -0.13
C LEU A 170 22.50 -17.35 -0.86
N LYS A 171 22.79 -17.04 -2.12
CA LYS A 171 23.89 -17.64 -2.89
C LYS A 171 25.09 -16.69 -2.85
N ASN A 172 26.09 -17.05 -2.05
CA ASN A 172 27.30 -16.26 -1.84
C ASN A 172 28.53 -17.13 -2.14
N GLY A 173 29.38 -16.71 -3.08
CA GLY A 173 30.61 -17.45 -3.45
C GLY A 173 30.39 -18.90 -3.92
N GLY A 174 29.24 -19.16 -4.58
CA GLY A 174 28.88 -20.51 -5.04
C GLY A 174 28.16 -21.39 -4.02
N ARG A 175 28.10 -20.99 -2.76
CA ARG A 175 27.32 -21.68 -1.70
C ARG A 175 25.95 -21.05 -1.56
N THR A 176 24.91 -21.87 -1.53
CA THR A 176 23.55 -21.46 -1.21
C THR A 176 23.22 -21.83 0.23
N THR A 177 22.72 -20.87 0.99
CA THR A 177 22.34 -21.06 2.41
C THR A 177 20.97 -20.45 2.62
N GLU A 178 20.08 -21.17 3.28
CA GLU A 178 18.81 -20.65 3.75
C GLU A 178 19.03 -19.67 4.91
N LEU A 179 18.43 -18.50 4.83
CA LEU A 179 18.50 -17.50 5.90
C LEU A 179 17.50 -17.85 7.00
N LYS A 180 17.92 -17.68 8.25
CA LYS A 180 17.18 -18.06 9.46
C LYS A 180 17.25 -16.96 10.51
N GLY A 181 16.56 -17.16 11.66
CA GLY A 181 16.62 -16.24 12.78
C GLY A 181 15.90 -14.92 12.48
N TRP A 182 14.63 -15.01 12.16
CA TRP A 182 13.81 -13.88 11.72
C TRP A 182 13.16 -13.12 12.86
N LYS A 183 13.16 -11.81 12.76
CA LYS A 183 12.27 -10.90 13.48
C LYS A 183 11.20 -10.42 12.51
N VAL A 184 9.94 -10.62 12.87
CA VAL A 184 8.81 -10.34 11.97
C VAL A 184 7.94 -9.26 12.60
N TYR A 185 7.62 -8.24 11.83
CA TYR A 185 6.85 -7.08 12.26
C TYR A 185 5.55 -7.00 11.48
N ASN A 186 4.44 -7.10 12.19
CA ASN A 186 3.11 -6.93 11.62
C ASN A 186 2.85 -5.44 11.41
N LEU A 187 2.64 -5.03 10.18
CA LEU A 187 2.37 -3.64 9.79
C LEU A 187 0.96 -3.57 9.21
N GLU A 188 -0.01 -3.44 10.11
CA GLU A 188 -1.40 -3.34 9.69
C GLU A 188 -1.67 -1.97 9.05
N ASP A 189 -2.21 -1.98 7.83
CA ASP A 189 -2.58 -0.78 7.08
C ASP A 189 -3.94 -0.24 7.58
N ARG A 190 -4.04 0.07 8.87
CA ARG A 190 -5.21 0.71 9.49
C ARG A 190 -4.84 2.07 10.06
N TYR A 191 -5.74 3.02 9.93
CA TYR A 191 -5.51 4.38 10.43
C TYR A 191 -5.17 4.42 11.92
N GLU A 192 -5.77 3.56 12.73
CA GLU A 192 -5.49 3.45 14.16
C GLU A 192 -4.03 3.13 14.45
N GLY A 193 -3.40 2.31 13.61
CA GLY A 193 -1.97 1.98 13.71
C GLY A 193 -1.04 3.18 13.44
N TYR A 194 -1.53 4.18 12.73
CA TYR A 194 -0.74 5.38 12.41
C TYR A 194 -0.79 6.47 13.49
N LYS A 195 -1.73 6.41 14.43
CA LYS A 195 -1.90 7.43 15.48
C LYS A 195 -0.73 7.51 16.46
N GLY A 196 -0.06 6.40 16.72
CA GLY A 196 1.07 6.30 17.65
C GLY A 196 2.45 6.57 17.04
N LEU A 197 2.52 6.85 15.75
CA LEU A 197 3.79 7.03 15.05
C LEU A 197 4.49 8.31 15.48
N LYS A 198 5.82 8.25 15.54
CA LYS A 198 6.67 9.40 15.82
C LYS A 198 6.99 10.13 14.53
N PHE A 199 6.33 11.25 14.31
CA PHE A 199 6.55 12.13 13.18
C PHE A 199 7.69 13.11 13.45
N GLU A 200 8.45 13.38 12.43
CA GLU A 200 9.52 14.39 12.42
C GLU A 200 9.43 15.24 11.14
N PRO A 201 10.04 16.45 11.14
CA PRO A 201 10.00 17.33 9.98
C PRO A 201 10.57 16.64 8.72
N LEU A 202 9.82 16.63 7.62
CA LEU A 202 10.22 15.95 6.39
C LEU A 202 11.59 16.41 5.85
N LYS A 203 11.96 17.70 6.08
CA LYS A 203 13.23 18.27 5.63
C LYS A 203 14.46 17.62 6.26
N SER A 204 14.29 16.95 7.41
CA SER A 204 15.38 16.29 8.14
C SER A 204 15.57 14.83 7.76
N VAL A 205 14.64 14.24 6.99
CA VAL A 205 14.62 12.80 6.71
C VAL A 205 14.77 12.54 5.22
N LYS A 206 15.93 12.04 4.85
CA LYS A 206 16.24 11.51 3.52
C LYS A 206 17.06 10.25 3.65
N ASP A 207 16.97 9.36 2.68
CA ASP A 207 17.91 8.26 2.58
C ASP A 207 19.30 8.74 2.14
N ALA A 208 20.27 7.82 2.08
CA ALA A 208 21.65 8.13 1.67
C ALA A 208 21.75 8.68 0.21
N GLN A 209 20.72 8.50 -0.60
CA GLN A 209 20.58 8.98 -1.98
C GLN A 209 19.79 10.29 -2.07
N GLY A 210 19.30 10.82 -0.95
CA GLY A 210 18.46 12.00 -0.92
C GLY A 210 17.01 11.75 -1.33
N GLN A 211 16.58 10.49 -1.40
CA GLN A 211 15.22 10.08 -1.75
C GLN A 211 14.31 10.03 -0.52
N ARG A 212 13.02 9.91 -0.75
CA ARG A 212 12.05 9.69 0.32
C ARG A 212 12.22 8.29 0.91
N VAL A 213 12.19 8.21 2.23
CA VAL A 213 12.24 6.93 2.94
C VAL A 213 10.85 6.28 3.00
N PRO A 214 10.73 4.95 3.09
CA PRO A 214 9.46 4.32 3.37
C PRO A 214 8.93 4.77 4.74
N GLY A 215 7.65 5.16 4.79
CA GLY A 215 7.06 5.69 6.01
C GLY A 215 5.68 6.30 5.80
N CYS A 216 5.13 6.87 6.86
CA CYS A 216 3.87 7.59 6.84
C CYS A 216 4.15 9.09 6.69
N TYR A 217 3.63 9.70 5.64
CA TYR A 217 3.77 11.13 5.35
C TYR A 217 2.51 11.88 5.73
N ARG A 218 2.65 13.06 6.32
CA ARG A 218 1.52 13.86 6.79
C ARG A 218 1.63 15.31 6.33
N ALA A 219 0.46 15.85 5.91
CA ALA A 219 0.28 17.25 5.60
C ALA A 219 -1.11 17.71 6.06
N THR A 220 -1.28 19.01 6.16
CA THR A 220 -2.57 19.66 6.39
C THR A 220 -2.81 20.66 5.27
N PHE A 221 -4.02 20.69 4.75
CA PHE A 221 -4.46 21.68 3.77
C PHE A 221 -5.82 22.25 4.17
N HIS A 222 -6.11 23.46 3.69
CA HIS A 222 -7.34 24.17 4.01
C HIS A 222 -8.32 24.12 2.85
N VAL A 223 -9.60 23.93 3.16
CA VAL A 223 -10.70 23.96 2.20
C VAL A 223 -11.72 24.99 2.66
N GLU A 224 -11.93 26.04 1.87
CA GLU A 224 -12.90 27.10 2.21
C GLU A 224 -14.34 26.61 2.13
N LYS A 225 -14.67 25.84 1.10
CA LYS A 225 -16.00 25.27 0.89
C LYS A 225 -15.87 23.77 0.59
N PRO A 226 -16.66 22.93 1.27
CA PRO A 226 -16.65 21.49 0.99
C PRO A 226 -17.10 21.21 -0.44
N GLY A 227 -16.50 20.20 -1.05
CA GLY A 227 -16.84 19.76 -2.40
C GLY A 227 -16.04 18.53 -2.79
N ASP A 228 -16.36 17.98 -3.92
CA ASP A 228 -15.64 16.86 -4.49
C ASP A 228 -14.31 17.31 -5.06
N THR A 229 -13.25 16.54 -4.86
CA THR A 229 -11.94 16.81 -5.45
C THR A 229 -11.20 15.51 -5.72
N PHE A 230 -10.07 15.63 -6.41
CA PHE A 230 -9.20 14.49 -6.74
C PHE A 230 -7.81 14.73 -6.17
N LEU A 231 -7.25 13.69 -5.55
CA LEU A 231 -5.86 13.71 -5.10
C LEU A 231 -4.96 13.15 -6.19
N ASN A 232 -3.97 13.95 -6.61
CA ASN A 232 -2.97 13.54 -7.59
C ASN A 232 -1.68 13.10 -6.87
N PHE A 233 -1.29 11.85 -7.08
CA PHE A 233 -0.08 11.23 -6.52
C PHE A 233 0.89 10.77 -7.62
N GLU A 234 0.88 11.39 -8.78
CA GLU A 234 1.66 10.98 -9.95
C GLU A 234 3.17 10.81 -9.66
N THR A 235 3.71 11.56 -8.72
CA THR A 235 5.13 11.50 -8.33
C THR A 235 5.41 10.58 -7.14
N TRP A 236 4.41 9.85 -6.66
CA TRP A 236 4.53 8.94 -5.51
C TRP A 236 4.64 7.49 -6.02
N GLY A 237 5.45 6.67 -5.35
CA GLY A 237 5.65 5.29 -5.73
C GLY A 237 4.42 4.41 -5.48
N LYS A 238 4.27 3.92 -4.25
CA LYS A 238 3.18 3.01 -3.85
C LYS A 238 2.78 3.27 -2.41
N GLY A 239 1.50 3.18 -2.10
CA GLY A 239 1.03 3.38 -0.73
C GLY A 239 -0.48 3.45 -0.58
N LEU A 240 -0.90 3.80 0.63
CA LEU A 240 -2.28 4.05 1.02
C LEU A 240 -2.48 5.52 1.37
N VAL A 241 -3.66 6.03 1.10
CA VAL A 241 -4.02 7.42 1.35
C VAL A 241 -5.17 7.50 2.33
N TYR A 242 -5.00 8.35 3.32
CA TYR A 242 -6.02 8.66 4.31
C TYR A 242 -6.26 10.17 4.35
N VAL A 243 -7.51 10.59 4.44
CA VAL A 243 -7.90 11.99 4.67
C VAL A 243 -8.78 12.02 5.91
N ASN A 244 -8.36 12.76 6.94
CA ASN A 244 -9.05 12.85 8.23
C ASN A 244 -9.41 11.48 8.85
N GLY A 245 -8.55 10.48 8.66
CA GLY A 245 -8.76 9.12 9.17
C GLY A 245 -9.58 8.20 8.26
N TYR A 246 -10.11 8.71 7.16
CA TYR A 246 -10.83 7.91 6.18
C TYR A 246 -9.88 7.39 5.11
N GLY A 247 -9.87 6.08 4.87
CA GLY A 247 -9.12 5.46 3.79
C GLY A 247 -9.71 5.83 2.43
N ILE A 248 -8.93 6.55 1.62
CA ILE A 248 -9.35 6.98 0.29
C ILE A 248 -9.03 5.91 -0.75
N GLY A 249 -7.98 5.14 -0.51
CA GLY A 249 -7.58 4.06 -1.39
C GLY A 249 -6.09 3.89 -1.49
N ARG A 250 -5.69 3.07 -2.44
CA ARG A 250 -4.30 2.74 -2.75
C ARG A 250 -3.82 3.55 -3.94
N ILE A 251 -2.59 4.02 -3.87
CA ILE A 251 -1.88 4.65 -4.98
C ILE A 251 -0.74 3.76 -5.44
N TRP A 252 -0.44 3.81 -6.75
CA TRP A 252 0.69 3.12 -7.33
C TRP A 252 1.12 3.81 -8.63
N GLU A 253 2.42 4.07 -8.78
CA GLU A 253 2.99 4.75 -9.96
C GLU A 253 2.72 4.06 -11.30
N ILE A 254 2.50 2.75 -11.28
CA ILE A 254 2.19 1.94 -12.47
C ILE A 254 0.71 1.89 -12.83
N GLY A 255 -0.13 2.64 -12.13
CA GLY A 255 -1.56 2.68 -12.34
C GLY A 255 -2.36 1.52 -11.72
N PRO A 256 -3.66 1.46 -11.95
CA PRO A 256 -4.45 2.30 -12.86
C PRO A 256 -4.79 3.69 -12.30
N GLN A 257 -4.35 4.06 -11.09
CA GLN A 257 -4.82 5.27 -10.43
C GLN A 257 -3.69 6.20 -9.99
N PRO A 258 -3.19 7.09 -10.86
CA PRO A 258 -2.39 8.22 -10.43
C PRO A 258 -3.22 9.29 -9.71
N VAL A 259 -4.54 9.29 -9.89
CA VAL A 259 -5.49 10.25 -9.29
C VAL A 259 -6.57 9.50 -8.53
N SER A 260 -6.72 9.80 -7.25
CA SER A 260 -7.75 9.21 -6.40
C SER A 260 -8.91 10.19 -6.19
N TYR A 261 -10.14 9.74 -6.48
CA TYR A 261 -11.36 10.50 -6.19
C TYR A 261 -11.60 10.59 -4.68
N THR A 262 -11.88 11.80 -4.20
CA THR A 262 -12.07 12.04 -2.77
C THR A 262 -13.27 12.92 -2.53
N HIS A 263 -14.25 12.42 -1.77
CA HIS A 263 -15.26 13.24 -1.13
C HIS A 263 -14.66 13.92 0.10
N LEU A 264 -14.27 15.18 -0.03
CA LEU A 264 -13.86 15.98 1.12
C LEU A 264 -15.10 16.57 1.79
N ARG A 265 -15.62 15.88 2.80
CA ARG A 265 -16.52 16.52 3.77
C ARG A 265 -15.65 17.18 4.85
N ALA A 266 -15.71 18.50 4.95
CA ALA A 266 -15.18 19.19 6.12
C ALA A 266 -16.01 18.76 7.35
N HIS A 267 -15.34 18.24 8.35
CA HIS A 267 -15.87 18.05 9.70
C HIS A 267 -15.11 18.97 10.64
#